data_fe2396a1d1ab7e266a81ee912b7a19b8
#
_entry.id   fe2396a1d1ab7e266a81ee912b7a19b8
#
_cell.length_a   1.000
_cell.length_b   1.000
_cell.length_c   1.000
_cell.angle_alpha   90.00
_cell.angle_beta   90.00
_cell.angle_gamma   90.00
#
_symmetry.space_group_name_H-M   'P 1'
#
loop_
_entity.id
_entity.type
_entity.pdbx_description
1 polymer ?
#
loop_
_entity_poly.entity_id
_entity_poly.type
_entity_poly.pdbx_seq_one_letter_code
_entity_poly.pdbx_strand_id
1 'polypeptide(L)'
;MKRRSILLLCVAVAMSATTAHASPLIEAAGPVGGNAGAQGVVSGPGAASTYFNPALLIDAGDELLLGFVLISEQMGITLDGRPAGSDVPLAVGNRGSILAPGQGGGLQPLPNSVLPTQWLQQGCPAGTQAGQCPAPGFTARPRQGQGTSGKTRSYLALGLVKSLIKDRFTLGLYGILPLSSFTTAQAFFPDEREALFSNSLHPELSGDRLTAVSVVAGAAFKLLPELSIGASVSLSLANAAASQDYVQDATNYNTLLMNTSVTTTVNVAPTAGVRWLPTSWLRIGGVLHSPESFTVNTTIDASLPTGTESGTTQSNVFDWMPWSVGVGAEAEILARGSSRMSVVASMGYAFWSGYLDRHGDSPGMYGSQFAWHDTASGAAGIRNVFGDARTFLDMRYIPSPVPEQTGRSNYVDNDRFGLSLGGDVALHLPTVIRPGIQLFADRFIPRHNTKDPSQIVDELPDGAVFSSGATLSPVPGAHGLQTNNPGWPGYSSGGWLWGGSITISVPL
;
A
#
# COMPACT_ATOMS: atom_id res chain seq x y z
N MET A 1 1.68 5.43 -47.98
CA MET A 1 2.74 5.95 -47.11
C MET A 1 2.23 6.71 -45.86
N LYS A 2 1.09 7.41 -45.86
CA LYS A 2 0.59 8.19 -44.72
C LYS A 2 0.13 7.38 -43.48
N ARG A 3 -0.27 6.10 -43.61
CA ARG A 3 -0.76 5.27 -42.49
C ARG A 3 0.35 4.73 -41.56
N ARG A 4 1.58 4.54 -42.08
CA ARG A 4 2.69 4.08 -41.24
C ARG A 4 3.27 5.16 -40.30
N SER A 5 3.15 6.42 -40.72
CA SER A 5 3.67 7.56 -39.93
C SER A 5 2.84 7.87 -38.70
N ILE A 6 1.51 7.59 -38.73
CA ILE A 6 0.63 7.81 -37.59
C ILE A 6 0.88 6.75 -36.49
N LEU A 7 1.11 5.50 -36.90
CA LEU A 7 1.41 4.40 -35.96
C LEU A 7 2.75 4.62 -35.25
N LEU A 8 3.75 5.11 -35.96
CA LEU A 8 5.06 5.46 -35.40
C LEU A 8 4.98 6.67 -34.46
N LEU A 9 4.11 7.64 -34.72
CA LEU A 9 3.91 8.80 -33.86
C LEU A 9 3.24 8.42 -32.54
N CYS A 10 2.24 7.54 -32.56
CA CYS A 10 1.59 7.02 -31.35
C CYS A 10 2.54 6.19 -30.47
N VAL A 11 3.42 5.39 -31.10
CA VAL A 11 4.44 4.61 -30.36
C VAL A 11 5.56 5.52 -29.84
N ALA A 12 5.96 6.56 -30.59
CA ALA A 12 6.98 7.51 -30.14
C ALA A 12 6.51 8.42 -29.01
N VAL A 13 5.23 8.81 -28.97
CA VAL A 13 4.63 9.58 -27.86
C VAL A 13 4.53 8.72 -26.59
N ALA A 14 4.32 7.40 -26.71
CA ALA A 14 4.33 6.48 -25.58
C ALA A 14 5.73 6.24 -24.99
N MET A 15 6.80 6.49 -25.74
CA MET A 15 8.18 6.25 -25.28
C MET A 15 8.84 7.46 -24.61
N SER A 16 8.25 8.65 -24.67
CA SER A 16 8.81 9.87 -24.07
C SER A 16 8.17 10.30 -22.74
N ALA A 17 7.21 9.50 -22.22
CA ALA A 17 6.61 9.75 -20.91
C ALA A 17 7.53 9.24 -19.80
N THR A 18 8.37 10.11 -19.28
CA THR A 18 9.08 9.88 -18.02
C THR A 18 8.09 9.84 -16.88
N THR A 19 8.13 8.78 -16.06
CA THR A 19 7.50 8.55 -14.75
C THR A 19 5.99 8.79 -14.65
N ALA A 20 5.25 7.71 -14.63
CA ALA A 20 3.81 7.72 -14.44
C ALA A 20 3.29 6.44 -13.71
N HIS A 21 2.06 6.39 -13.19
CA HIS A 21 1.77 5.67 -11.94
C HIS A 21 0.33 5.13 -11.81
N ALA A 22 0.08 3.98 -11.10
CA ALA A 22 -1.21 3.32 -10.87
C ALA A 22 -1.71 3.47 -9.40
N SER A 23 -3.03 3.32 -9.09
CA SER A 23 -3.62 3.60 -7.77
C SER A 23 -3.79 2.36 -6.90
N PRO A 24 -3.14 2.26 -5.72
CA PRO A 24 -3.31 1.14 -4.79
C PRO A 24 -4.76 0.93 -4.31
N LEU A 25 -5.49 2.02 -4.11
CA LEU A 25 -6.88 1.96 -3.66
C LEU A 25 -7.80 1.35 -4.72
N ILE A 26 -7.64 1.75 -6.00
CA ILE A 26 -8.44 1.20 -7.09
C ILE A 26 -8.14 -0.28 -7.29
N GLU A 27 -6.87 -0.69 -7.18
CA GLU A 27 -6.47 -2.11 -7.27
C GLU A 27 -7.03 -2.94 -6.11
N ALA A 28 -7.05 -2.41 -4.89
CA ALA A 28 -7.62 -3.10 -3.74
C ALA A 28 -9.14 -3.26 -3.83
N ALA A 29 -9.85 -2.21 -4.28
CA ALA A 29 -11.29 -2.24 -4.48
C ALA A 29 -11.71 -3.14 -5.65
N GLY A 30 -10.83 -3.30 -6.65
CA GLY A 30 -11.15 -3.90 -7.93
C GLY A 30 -12.12 -3.04 -8.76
N PRO A 31 -12.52 -3.50 -9.95
CA PRO A 31 -13.52 -2.82 -10.76
C PRO A 31 -14.86 -2.70 -10.04
N VAL A 32 -15.25 -1.49 -9.68
CA VAL A 32 -16.52 -1.22 -9.01
C VAL A 32 -17.62 -0.99 -10.05
N GLY A 33 -18.72 -1.72 -9.93
CA GLY A 33 -19.82 -1.69 -10.87
C GLY A 33 -19.68 -2.68 -12.04
N GLY A 34 -20.78 -2.96 -12.69
CA GLY A 34 -20.84 -3.94 -13.77
C GLY A 34 -20.64 -5.38 -13.29
N ASN A 35 -20.06 -6.21 -14.16
CA ASN A 35 -19.76 -7.60 -13.88
C ASN A 35 -18.29 -7.96 -14.13
N ALA A 36 -17.39 -7.00 -13.97
CA ALA A 36 -15.95 -7.20 -14.19
C ALA A 36 -15.32 -8.09 -13.11
N GLY A 37 -15.75 -7.95 -11.87
CA GLY A 37 -15.15 -8.69 -10.73
C GLY A 37 -13.65 -8.42 -10.61
N ALA A 38 -12.83 -9.47 -10.60
CA ALA A 38 -11.36 -9.38 -10.61
C ALA A 38 -10.75 -9.34 -12.02
N GLN A 39 -11.55 -9.19 -13.09
CA GLN A 39 -11.15 -9.39 -14.49
C GLN A 39 -11.24 -8.12 -15.34
N GLY A 40 -11.03 -6.94 -14.73
CA GLY A 40 -11.17 -5.65 -15.39
C GLY A 40 -10.30 -5.44 -16.63
N VAL A 41 -9.26 -6.26 -16.80
CA VAL A 41 -8.39 -6.24 -18.00
C VAL A 41 -9.14 -6.63 -19.27
N VAL A 42 -10.16 -7.50 -19.18
CA VAL A 42 -10.83 -8.07 -20.36
C VAL A 42 -12.34 -8.11 -20.26
N SER A 43 -12.91 -8.03 -19.06
CA SER A 43 -14.34 -8.28 -18.80
C SER A 43 -15.04 -7.09 -18.15
N GLY A 44 -16.37 -7.06 -18.25
CA GLY A 44 -17.24 -6.11 -17.56
C GLY A 44 -17.02 -4.66 -17.95
N PRO A 45 -17.17 -4.30 -19.23
CA PRO A 45 -16.98 -2.91 -19.67
C PRO A 45 -17.91 -1.96 -18.91
N GLY A 46 -17.36 -0.83 -18.47
CA GLY A 46 -18.04 0.19 -17.68
C GLY A 46 -17.09 1.32 -17.28
N ALA A 47 -17.50 2.19 -16.37
CA ALA A 47 -16.69 3.34 -15.96
C ALA A 47 -15.34 2.93 -15.35
N ALA A 48 -15.29 1.82 -14.59
CA ALA A 48 -14.03 1.30 -14.03
C ALA A 48 -13.01 0.87 -15.10
N SER A 49 -13.45 0.58 -16.32
CA SER A 49 -12.55 0.28 -17.45
C SER A 49 -11.62 1.45 -17.77
N THR A 50 -11.97 2.68 -17.38
CA THR A 50 -11.06 3.85 -17.52
C THR A 50 -9.71 3.60 -16.88
N TYR A 51 -9.68 2.84 -15.78
CA TYR A 51 -8.45 2.43 -15.11
C TYR A 51 -7.96 1.06 -15.59
N PHE A 52 -8.80 0.00 -15.48
CA PHE A 52 -8.36 -1.39 -15.65
C PHE A 52 -8.01 -1.78 -17.07
N ASN A 53 -8.70 -1.24 -18.07
CA ASN A 53 -8.35 -1.31 -19.49
C ASN A 53 -9.16 -0.28 -20.26
N PRO A 54 -8.61 0.89 -20.56
CA PRO A 54 -9.36 1.96 -21.22
C PRO A 54 -9.91 1.58 -22.61
N ALA A 55 -9.34 0.59 -23.29
CA ALA A 55 -9.88 0.14 -24.58
C ALA A 55 -11.27 -0.51 -24.48
N LEU A 56 -11.68 -1.01 -23.29
CA LEU A 56 -13.00 -1.57 -23.05
C LEU A 56 -14.10 -0.51 -22.97
N LEU A 57 -13.78 0.77 -22.82
CA LEU A 57 -14.75 1.86 -22.84
C LEU A 57 -15.59 1.88 -24.11
N ILE A 58 -15.08 1.37 -25.23
CA ILE A 58 -15.83 1.24 -26.49
C ILE A 58 -17.06 0.33 -26.36
N ASP A 59 -16.97 -0.69 -25.48
CA ASP A 59 -18.07 -1.63 -25.24
C ASP A 59 -18.97 -1.20 -24.08
N ALA A 60 -18.57 -0.20 -23.32
CA ALA A 60 -19.39 0.41 -22.30
C ALA A 60 -20.46 1.29 -22.93
N GLY A 61 -21.68 1.19 -22.46
CA GLY A 61 -22.73 2.16 -22.80
C GLY A 61 -22.45 3.50 -22.12
N ASP A 62 -23.12 4.57 -22.63
CA ASP A 62 -23.14 5.84 -21.92
C ASP A 62 -23.74 5.61 -20.52
N GLU A 63 -23.00 5.91 -19.47
CA GLU A 63 -23.44 5.65 -18.09
C GLU A 63 -22.89 6.66 -17.08
N LEU A 64 -23.69 6.89 -16.05
CA LEU A 64 -23.27 7.51 -14.80
C LEU A 64 -23.28 6.43 -13.71
N LEU A 65 -22.14 6.21 -13.06
CA LEU A 65 -21.95 5.25 -11.96
C LEU A 65 -21.83 6.01 -10.64
N LEU A 66 -22.62 5.58 -9.66
CA LEU A 66 -22.49 5.94 -8.26
C LEU A 66 -22.34 4.66 -7.42
N GLY A 67 -21.34 4.60 -6.56
CA GLY A 67 -21.10 3.44 -5.72
C GLY A 67 -20.65 3.80 -4.32
N PHE A 68 -21.09 3.01 -3.35
CA PHE A 68 -20.55 2.99 -2.00
C PHE A 68 -19.68 1.73 -1.84
N VAL A 69 -18.45 1.90 -1.39
CA VAL A 69 -17.48 0.80 -1.22
C VAL A 69 -17.06 0.75 0.24
N LEU A 70 -16.97 -0.46 0.78
CA LEU A 70 -16.45 -0.76 2.11
C LEU A 70 -15.27 -1.71 1.97
N ILE A 71 -14.15 -1.39 2.59
CA ILE A 71 -12.96 -2.24 2.65
C ILE A 71 -12.51 -2.36 4.10
N SER A 72 -12.30 -3.59 4.54
CA SER A 72 -11.77 -3.92 5.86
C SER A 72 -10.50 -4.73 5.71
N GLU A 73 -9.42 -4.21 6.23
CA GLU A 73 -8.12 -4.85 6.27
C GLU A 73 -7.82 -5.31 7.69
N GLN A 74 -7.48 -6.59 7.85
CA GLN A 74 -7.21 -7.24 9.13
C GLN A 74 -5.94 -8.07 9.00
N MET A 75 -4.79 -7.39 8.87
CA MET A 75 -3.49 -8.04 8.93
C MET A 75 -3.07 -8.17 10.40
N GLY A 76 -2.73 -9.38 10.83
CA GLY A 76 -2.17 -9.67 12.14
C GLY A 76 -0.66 -9.90 12.05
N ILE A 77 0.09 -9.33 12.98
CA ILE A 77 1.53 -9.58 13.16
C ILE A 77 1.73 -10.08 14.58
N THR A 78 2.45 -11.19 14.72
CA THR A 78 2.83 -11.77 16.02
C THR A 78 4.34 -11.88 16.08
N LEU A 79 4.92 -11.21 17.07
CA LEU A 79 6.36 -11.22 17.29
C LEU A 79 6.77 -12.45 18.10
N ASP A 80 7.89 -13.06 17.75
CA ASP A 80 8.47 -14.16 18.51
C ASP A 80 9.05 -13.66 19.83
N GLY A 81 9.02 -14.54 20.85
CA GLY A 81 9.66 -14.27 22.15
C GLY A 81 11.17 -14.12 22.02
N ARG A 82 11.74 -13.10 22.63
CA ARG A 82 13.19 -12.90 22.63
C ARG A 82 13.87 -13.88 23.57
N PRO A 83 15.02 -14.47 23.14
CA PRO A 83 15.84 -15.28 24.04
C PRO A 83 16.36 -14.47 25.24
N ALA A 84 16.65 -15.14 26.34
CA ALA A 84 17.28 -14.51 27.49
C ALA A 84 18.61 -13.86 27.08
N GLY A 85 18.87 -12.65 27.59
CA GLY A 85 20.10 -11.89 27.30
C GLY A 85 20.11 -11.10 26.00
N SER A 86 19.12 -11.29 25.11
CA SER A 86 19.02 -10.54 23.84
C SER A 86 18.19 -9.25 23.94
N ASP A 87 17.75 -8.88 25.11
CA ASP A 87 17.01 -7.66 25.37
C ASP A 87 17.91 -6.52 25.84
N VAL A 88 17.51 -5.26 25.55
CA VAL A 88 18.16 -4.10 26.15
C VAL A 88 17.87 -4.12 27.65
N PRO A 89 18.89 -4.06 28.52
CA PRO A 89 18.68 -4.13 29.95
C PRO A 89 17.83 -2.96 30.46
N LEU A 90 16.74 -3.24 31.17
CA LEU A 90 15.88 -2.21 31.79
C LEU A 90 16.61 -1.34 32.82
N ALA A 91 17.70 -1.85 33.41
CA ALA A 91 18.52 -1.11 34.33
C ALA A 91 19.14 0.18 33.74
N VAL A 92 19.12 0.32 32.45
CA VAL A 92 19.65 1.47 31.71
C VAL A 92 18.92 2.74 32.05
N GLY A 93 17.59 2.71 32.19
CA GLY A 93 16.79 3.88 32.50
C GLY A 93 17.01 4.49 33.88
N ASN A 94 17.59 3.74 34.83
CA ASN A 94 17.83 4.17 36.22
C ASN A 94 19.29 4.59 36.50
N ARG A 95 20.22 4.42 35.58
CA ARG A 95 21.64 4.65 35.79
C ARG A 95 22.22 5.80 34.95
N GLY A 96 21.43 6.77 34.62
CA GLY A 96 21.86 7.83 33.70
C GLY A 96 21.67 7.39 32.23
N SER A 97 22.07 8.20 31.36
CA SER A 97 21.76 8.14 29.94
C SER A 97 22.40 6.92 29.24
N ILE A 98 21.65 6.23 28.40
CA ILE A 98 22.23 5.38 27.37
C ILE A 98 23.08 6.29 26.48
N LEU A 99 24.33 5.89 26.27
CA LEU A 99 25.17 6.59 25.32
C LEU A 99 25.00 5.99 23.94
N ALA A 100 24.47 6.80 23.04
CA ALA A 100 24.39 6.46 21.62
C ALA A 100 25.49 7.17 20.83
N PRO A 101 25.93 6.63 19.69
CA PRO A 101 26.83 7.34 18.80
C PRO A 101 26.21 8.67 18.36
N GLY A 102 26.81 9.80 18.73
CA GLY A 102 26.39 11.12 18.30
C GLY A 102 26.97 11.51 16.95
N GLN A 103 26.38 12.52 16.31
CA GLN A 103 26.96 13.14 15.13
C GLN A 103 28.31 13.78 15.51
N GLY A 104 29.41 13.16 15.15
CA GLY A 104 30.76 13.64 15.48
C GLY A 104 31.66 12.59 16.14
N GLY A 105 31.19 11.33 16.23
CA GLY A 105 32.02 10.17 16.64
C GLY A 105 32.18 9.99 18.15
N GLY A 106 31.51 10.79 18.99
CA GLY A 106 31.46 10.60 20.44
C GLY A 106 30.13 9.99 20.88
N LEU A 107 30.15 9.24 21.98
CA LEU A 107 28.94 8.74 22.61
C LEU A 107 28.23 9.89 23.34
N GLN A 108 26.96 10.14 22.98
CA GLN A 108 26.14 11.14 23.63
C GLN A 108 24.99 10.49 24.43
N PRO A 109 24.61 11.08 25.57
CA PRO A 109 23.49 10.58 26.35
C PRO A 109 22.18 10.70 25.57
N LEU A 110 21.41 9.62 25.46
CA LEU A 110 20.01 9.70 25.02
C LEU A 110 19.18 10.40 26.12
N PRO A 111 18.34 11.37 25.78
CA PRO A 111 17.51 12.06 26.79
C PRO A 111 16.65 11.08 27.58
N ASN A 112 16.59 11.22 28.88
CA ASN A 112 15.76 10.39 29.76
C ASN A 112 14.26 10.42 29.43
N SER A 113 13.83 11.42 28.68
CA SER A 113 12.44 11.60 28.24
C SER A 113 12.01 10.64 27.11
N VAL A 114 12.95 9.91 26.52
CA VAL A 114 12.65 9.00 25.40
C VAL A 114 12.23 7.60 25.87
N LEU A 115 12.52 7.23 27.13
CA LEU A 115 12.07 5.96 27.69
C LEU A 115 10.64 6.09 28.22
N PRO A 116 9.65 5.38 27.67
CA PRO A 116 8.30 5.39 28.23
C PRO A 116 8.32 4.96 29.69
N THR A 117 7.65 5.69 30.56
CA THR A 117 7.58 5.41 32.00
C THR A 117 7.10 3.98 32.30
N GLN A 118 6.31 3.42 31.39
CA GLN A 118 5.83 2.03 31.45
C GLN A 118 6.96 1.00 31.35
N TRP A 119 8.06 1.30 30.69
CA TRP A 119 9.24 0.45 30.58
C TRP A 119 10.02 0.38 31.88
N LEU A 120 10.07 1.49 32.58
CA LEU A 120 10.74 1.59 33.88
C LEU A 120 9.99 0.83 34.99
N GLN A 121 8.69 0.57 34.75
CA GLN A 121 7.80 -0.08 35.73
C GLN A 121 7.59 -1.59 35.48
N GLN A 122 7.83 -2.08 34.26
CA GLN A 122 7.63 -3.49 33.91
C GLN A 122 8.77 -4.37 34.41
N GLY A 123 8.71 -4.80 35.61
CA GLY A 123 9.68 -5.72 36.21
C GLY A 123 10.10 -5.35 37.61
N CYS A 124 9.60 -4.22 38.09
CA CYS A 124 9.74 -3.85 39.50
C CYS A 124 8.62 -4.46 40.32
N PRO A 125 8.88 -5.07 41.49
CA PRO A 125 7.86 -5.41 42.43
C PRO A 125 7.01 -4.16 42.81
N ALA A 126 5.71 -4.33 42.97
CA ALA A 126 4.84 -3.23 43.38
C ALA A 126 5.36 -2.58 44.67
N GLY A 127 5.57 -1.26 44.68
CA GLY A 127 6.09 -0.50 45.80
C GLY A 127 7.58 -0.21 45.80
N THR A 128 8.33 -0.65 44.78
CA THR A 128 9.76 -0.33 44.63
C THR A 128 9.93 1.09 44.10
N GLN A 129 10.76 1.90 44.76
CA GLN A 129 11.03 3.27 44.28
C GLN A 129 11.80 3.27 43.00
N ALA A 130 11.54 4.25 42.12
CA ALA A 130 12.28 4.45 40.90
C ALA A 130 13.80 4.52 41.21
N GLY A 131 14.60 3.67 40.58
CA GLY A 131 16.04 3.57 40.82
C GLY A 131 16.48 2.41 41.72
N GLN A 132 15.56 1.73 42.39
CA GLN A 132 15.85 0.59 43.25
C GLN A 132 15.42 -0.77 42.68
N CYS A 133 14.96 -0.81 41.46
CA CYS A 133 14.65 -2.09 40.87
C CYS A 133 15.90 -2.93 40.65
N PRO A 134 15.95 -4.16 41.19
CA PRO A 134 16.99 -5.09 40.77
C PRO A 134 16.88 -5.26 39.25
N ALA A 135 18.02 -5.34 38.58
CA ALA A 135 18.01 -5.69 37.15
C ALA A 135 17.13 -6.96 37.00
N PRO A 136 16.04 -6.93 36.29
CA PRO A 136 15.24 -8.13 36.10
C PRO A 136 16.14 -9.17 35.48
N GLY A 137 16.12 -10.38 36.02
CA GLY A 137 16.79 -11.50 35.38
C GLY A 137 16.28 -11.50 33.92
N PHE A 138 17.18 -11.60 32.95
CA PHE A 138 16.87 -11.57 31.54
C PHE A 138 16.11 -12.85 31.15
N THR A 139 14.88 -12.93 31.60
CA THR A 139 13.96 -13.98 31.17
C THR A 139 13.38 -13.59 29.82
N ALA A 140 13.26 -14.55 28.93
CA ALA A 140 12.52 -14.34 27.69
C ALA A 140 11.16 -13.73 28.00
N ARG A 141 10.88 -12.55 27.48
CA ARG A 141 9.57 -11.92 27.66
C ARG A 141 8.68 -12.39 26.53
N PRO A 142 7.53 -13.01 26.85
CA PRO A 142 6.53 -13.25 25.82
C PRO A 142 6.09 -11.90 25.28
N ARG A 143 6.29 -11.67 23.99
CA ARG A 143 5.79 -10.49 23.30
C ARG A 143 4.33 -10.72 23.01
N GLN A 144 3.50 -9.74 23.30
CA GLN A 144 2.10 -9.82 22.94
C GLN A 144 1.97 -9.73 21.44
N GLY A 145 1.28 -10.71 20.84
CA GLY A 145 0.79 -10.61 19.49
C GLY A 145 -0.11 -9.38 19.40
N GLN A 146 0.24 -8.44 18.58
CA GLN A 146 -0.62 -7.30 18.28
C GLN A 146 -1.12 -7.47 16.87
N GLY A 147 -2.43 -7.62 16.70
CA GLY A 147 -3.03 -7.41 15.40
C GLY A 147 -2.92 -5.93 15.04
N THR A 148 -2.59 -5.62 13.80
CA THR A 148 -2.98 -4.32 13.29
C THR A 148 -4.49 -4.26 13.45
N SER A 149 -4.98 -3.38 14.32
CA SER A 149 -6.43 -3.24 14.53
C SER A 149 -7.09 -3.03 13.19
N GLY A 150 -7.87 -4.01 12.73
CA GLY A 150 -8.49 -4.00 11.43
C GLY A 150 -9.19 -2.68 11.18
N LYS A 151 -8.75 -1.94 10.18
CA LYS A 151 -9.38 -0.67 9.82
C LYS A 151 -10.40 -0.94 8.74
N THR A 152 -11.65 -0.63 9.03
CA THR A 152 -12.72 -0.62 8.05
C THR A 152 -12.86 0.80 7.53
N ARG A 153 -12.76 0.97 6.22
CA ARG A 153 -12.85 2.26 5.54
C ARG A 153 -13.99 2.25 4.53
N SER A 154 -14.63 3.38 4.37
CA SER A 154 -15.71 3.58 3.42
C SER A 154 -15.33 4.59 2.35
N TYR A 155 -15.81 4.37 1.13
CA TYR A 155 -15.46 5.15 -0.05
C TYR A 155 -16.67 5.41 -0.91
N LEU A 156 -16.61 6.49 -1.68
CA LEU A 156 -17.51 6.82 -2.75
C LEU A 156 -16.83 6.51 -4.09
N ALA A 157 -17.44 5.64 -4.89
CA ALA A 157 -17.02 5.41 -6.27
C ALA A 157 -17.89 6.24 -7.22
N LEU A 158 -17.25 6.96 -8.11
CA LEU A 158 -17.88 7.79 -9.13
C LEU A 158 -17.37 7.39 -10.50
N GLY A 159 -18.25 7.37 -11.48
CA GLY A 159 -17.86 7.04 -12.85
C GLY A 159 -18.77 7.69 -13.89
N LEU A 160 -18.19 8.05 -15.02
CA LEU A 160 -18.89 8.57 -16.19
C LEU A 160 -18.30 7.94 -17.44
N VAL A 161 -19.16 7.43 -18.29
CA VAL A 161 -18.79 7.01 -19.65
C VAL A 161 -19.65 7.78 -20.63
N LYS A 162 -19.03 8.36 -21.66
CA LYS A 162 -19.73 9.10 -22.71
C LYS A 162 -19.14 8.84 -24.08
N SER A 163 -19.92 8.28 -24.96
CA SER A 163 -19.58 8.14 -26.38
C SER A 163 -19.75 9.49 -27.08
N LEU A 164 -18.66 10.08 -27.52
CA LEU A 164 -18.69 11.31 -28.32
C LEU A 164 -18.94 11.02 -29.79
N ILE A 165 -18.43 9.90 -30.28
CA ILE A 165 -18.71 9.40 -31.62
C ILE A 165 -19.16 7.95 -31.44
N LYS A 166 -20.44 7.70 -31.66
CA LYS A 166 -21.04 6.39 -31.48
C LYS A 166 -20.19 5.30 -32.15
N ASP A 167 -19.90 4.24 -31.42
CA ASP A 167 -19.12 3.07 -31.83
C ASP A 167 -17.69 3.38 -32.31
N ARG A 168 -17.15 4.59 -32.03
CA ARG A 168 -15.80 4.98 -32.45
C ARG A 168 -14.94 5.64 -31.40
N PHE A 169 -15.52 6.55 -30.63
CA PHE A 169 -14.75 7.32 -29.65
C PHE A 169 -15.54 7.54 -28.37
N THR A 170 -15.03 7.03 -27.27
CA THR A 170 -15.66 7.07 -25.94
C THR A 170 -14.71 7.66 -24.94
N LEU A 171 -15.21 8.55 -24.09
CA LEU A 171 -14.51 9.09 -22.93
C LEU A 171 -14.96 8.37 -21.67
N GLY A 172 -14.04 8.24 -20.71
CA GLY A 172 -14.30 7.70 -19.39
C GLY A 172 -13.71 8.58 -18.29
N LEU A 173 -14.44 8.66 -17.19
CA LEU A 173 -13.96 9.22 -15.91
C LEU A 173 -14.32 8.22 -14.83
N TYR A 174 -13.37 7.95 -13.94
CA TYR A 174 -13.58 7.05 -12.82
C TYR A 174 -12.78 7.50 -11.61
N GLY A 175 -13.31 7.36 -10.40
CA GLY A 175 -12.59 7.69 -9.19
C GLY A 175 -13.16 7.01 -7.97
N ILE A 176 -12.30 6.81 -6.98
CA ILE A 176 -12.65 6.32 -5.64
C ILE A 176 -12.17 7.35 -4.63
N LEU A 177 -13.11 7.83 -3.81
CA LEU A 177 -12.90 8.91 -2.85
C LEU A 177 -13.13 8.37 -1.43
N PRO A 178 -12.14 8.45 -0.52
CA PRO A 178 -12.36 8.11 0.88
C PRO A 178 -13.42 9.00 1.52
N LEU A 179 -14.36 8.41 2.29
CA LEU A 179 -15.38 9.15 3.03
C LEU A 179 -14.97 9.51 4.46
N SER A 180 -13.94 8.87 4.98
CA SER A 180 -13.36 9.15 6.30
C SER A 180 -11.92 9.63 6.14
N SER A 181 -11.53 10.58 7.00
CA SER A 181 -10.24 11.29 7.06
C SER A 181 -9.15 10.85 6.08
N PHE A 182 -8.73 11.76 5.25
CA PHE A 182 -7.74 11.62 4.17
C PHE A 182 -6.33 11.26 4.64
N THR A 183 -6.08 11.24 5.95
CA THR A 183 -4.75 10.94 6.50
C THR A 183 -4.87 10.31 7.87
N THR A 184 -4.52 9.04 7.98
CA THR A 184 -4.08 8.43 9.23
C THR A 184 -2.78 7.71 8.95
N ALA A 185 -1.66 8.36 9.27
CA ALA A 185 -0.34 7.76 9.17
C ALA A 185 -0.16 6.74 10.30
N GLN A 186 -0.46 5.50 10.06
CA GLN A 186 -0.13 4.37 10.94
C GLN A 186 0.29 3.17 10.09
N ALA A 187 1.39 3.31 9.39
CA ALA A 187 1.98 2.24 8.62
C ALA A 187 2.90 1.34 9.46
N PHE A 188 3.05 1.61 10.75
CA PHE A 188 4.02 0.93 11.59
C PHE A 188 3.36 0.03 12.61
N PHE A 189 3.94 -1.13 12.80
CA PHE A 189 3.63 -1.99 13.94
C PHE A 189 4.52 -1.56 15.10
N PRO A 190 3.97 -0.90 16.14
CA PRO A 190 4.76 -0.41 17.25
C PRO A 190 5.25 -1.59 18.10
N ASP A 191 6.55 -1.72 18.23
CA ASP A 191 7.18 -2.50 19.27
C ASP A 191 7.51 -1.54 20.44
N GLU A 192 7.60 -2.07 21.63
CA GLU A 192 8.01 -1.33 22.81
C GLU A 192 9.39 -0.64 22.68
N ARG A 193 10.20 -1.04 21.71
CA ARG A 193 11.51 -0.45 21.43
C ARG A 193 11.49 0.61 20.35
N GLU A 194 10.42 0.73 19.63
CA GLU A 194 10.31 1.67 18.54
C GLU A 194 10.47 3.12 18.98
N ALA A 195 10.06 3.43 20.20
CA ALA A 195 10.26 4.76 20.80
C ALA A 195 11.74 5.14 20.94
N LEU A 196 12.65 4.17 20.92
CA LEU A 196 14.09 4.38 21.04
C LEU A 196 14.83 4.34 19.70
N PHE A 197 14.26 3.62 18.73
CA PHE A 197 14.93 3.29 17.48
C PHE A 197 13.90 3.29 16.34
N SER A 198 14.25 3.87 15.23
CA SER A 198 13.34 4.12 14.11
C SER A 198 13.08 2.91 13.19
N ASN A 199 13.38 1.71 13.61
CA ASN A 199 13.27 0.50 12.78
C ASN A 199 12.10 -0.36 13.19
N SER A 200 10.90 -0.02 12.73
CA SER A 200 9.64 -0.74 12.99
C SER A 200 9.30 -1.79 11.94
N LEU A 201 8.40 -2.71 12.30
CA LEU A 201 7.74 -3.56 11.31
C LEU A 201 6.64 -2.77 10.62
N HIS A 202 6.66 -2.77 9.31
CA HIS A 202 5.68 -2.00 8.55
C HIS A 202 5.14 -2.74 7.32
N PRO A 203 3.81 -2.78 7.16
CA PRO A 203 3.17 -3.31 5.96
C PRO A 203 3.19 -2.26 4.84
N GLU A 204 4.20 -2.30 3.98
CA GLU A 204 4.38 -1.31 2.90
C GLU A 204 3.31 -1.38 1.82
N LEU A 205 2.70 -2.56 1.59
CA LEU A 205 1.71 -2.76 0.52
C LEU A 205 0.27 -2.71 1.00
N SER A 206 0.02 -2.26 2.22
CA SER A 206 -1.31 -2.20 2.83
C SER A 206 -1.46 -0.97 3.74
N GLY A 207 -2.58 -0.84 4.41
CA GLY A 207 -2.78 0.21 5.41
C GLY A 207 -3.07 1.59 4.82
N ASP A 208 -2.15 2.51 4.94
CA ASP A 208 -2.35 3.92 4.58
C ASP A 208 -2.45 4.15 3.06
N ARG A 209 -1.97 3.22 2.24
CA ARG A 209 -2.12 3.24 0.79
C ARG A 209 -3.57 3.25 0.31
N LEU A 210 -4.50 2.87 1.17
CA LEU A 210 -5.94 2.90 0.88
C LEU A 210 -6.61 4.23 1.23
N THR A 211 -5.85 5.29 1.47
CA THR A 211 -6.38 6.60 1.86
C THR A 211 -6.24 7.68 0.78
N ALA A 212 -5.46 7.45 -0.25
CA ALA A 212 -5.27 8.41 -1.33
C ALA A 212 -6.54 8.55 -2.20
N VAL A 213 -6.87 9.79 -2.56
CA VAL A 213 -7.90 10.07 -3.58
C VAL A 213 -7.35 9.73 -4.95
N SER A 214 -8.07 8.90 -5.70
CA SER A 214 -7.65 8.51 -7.03
C SER A 214 -8.74 8.84 -8.04
N VAL A 215 -8.38 9.60 -9.06
CA VAL A 215 -9.26 9.98 -10.18
C VAL A 215 -8.55 9.65 -11.49
N VAL A 216 -9.27 8.99 -12.39
CA VAL A 216 -8.75 8.54 -13.68
C VAL A 216 -9.61 9.09 -14.80
N ALA A 217 -9.00 9.73 -15.77
CA ALA A 217 -9.64 10.18 -17.00
C ALA A 217 -9.04 9.43 -18.19
N GLY A 218 -9.87 9.00 -19.13
CA GLY A 218 -9.40 8.21 -20.26
C GLY A 218 -10.28 8.30 -21.49
N ALA A 219 -9.77 7.73 -22.55
CA ALA A 219 -10.45 7.65 -23.83
C ALA A 219 -10.17 6.33 -24.55
N ALA A 220 -11.11 5.87 -25.32
CA ALA A 220 -10.97 4.72 -26.19
C ALA A 220 -11.31 5.08 -27.64
N PHE A 221 -10.61 4.44 -28.55
CA PHE A 221 -10.83 4.59 -29.98
C PHE A 221 -10.87 3.23 -30.68
N LYS A 222 -11.92 3.00 -31.46
CA LYS A 222 -12.10 1.80 -32.27
C LYS A 222 -11.37 1.97 -33.59
N LEU A 223 -10.23 1.27 -33.72
CA LEU A 223 -9.40 1.29 -34.93
C LEU A 223 -10.02 0.46 -36.07
N LEU A 224 -10.49 -0.75 -35.70
CA LEU A 224 -11.12 -1.73 -36.58
C LEU A 224 -12.36 -2.27 -35.87
N PRO A 225 -13.29 -2.91 -36.58
CA PRO A 225 -14.46 -3.54 -35.92
C PRO A 225 -14.06 -4.48 -34.78
N GLU A 226 -12.95 -5.18 -34.93
CA GLU A 226 -12.43 -6.17 -33.98
C GLU A 226 -11.40 -5.58 -32.98
N LEU A 227 -10.82 -4.38 -33.27
CA LEU A 227 -9.69 -3.84 -32.52
C LEU A 227 -9.98 -2.44 -31.98
N SER A 228 -9.85 -2.28 -30.69
CA SER A 228 -9.90 -0.98 -30.01
C SER A 228 -8.63 -0.76 -29.22
N ILE A 229 -8.23 0.49 -29.09
CA ILE A 229 -7.15 0.96 -28.21
C ILE A 229 -7.73 2.00 -27.26
N GLY A 230 -7.10 2.14 -26.10
CA GLY A 230 -7.47 3.17 -25.14
C GLY A 230 -6.24 3.67 -24.39
N ALA A 231 -6.38 4.86 -23.88
CA ALA A 231 -5.39 5.45 -22.99
C ALA A 231 -6.12 6.19 -21.86
N SER A 232 -5.53 6.18 -20.69
CA SER A 232 -6.03 6.94 -19.55
C SER A 232 -4.87 7.52 -18.75
N VAL A 233 -5.24 8.44 -17.88
CA VAL A 233 -4.31 9.10 -16.96
C VAL A 233 -4.93 9.07 -15.58
N SER A 234 -4.22 8.51 -14.62
CA SER A 234 -4.55 8.54 -13.20
C SER A 234 -3.95 9.77 -12.54
N LEU A 235 -4.69 10.38 -11.66
CA LEU A 235 -4.29 11.49 -10.82
C LEU A 235 -4.50 11.09 -9.37
N SER A 236 -3.42 10.97 -8.62
CA SER A 236 -3.49 10.81 -7.17
C SER A 236 -3.28 12.15 -6.50
N LEU A 237 -4.26 12.54 -5.67
CA LEU A 237 -4.26 13.79 -4.95
C LEU A 237 -3.90 13.53 -3.49
N ALA A 238 -2.84 14.15 -3.02
CA ALA A 238 -2.52 14.21 -1.61
C ALA A 238 -2.65 15.65 -1.09
N ASN A 239 -2.93 15.76 0.20
CA ASN A 239 -3.18 17.04 0.82
C ASN A 239 -1.88 17.80 1.15
N ALA A 240 -1.89 19.12 0.96
CA ALA A 240 -0.89 20.01 1.54
C ALA A 240 -1.38 20.50 2.91
N ALA A 241 -0.49 20.54 3.88
CA ALA A 241 -0.77 21.09 5.21
C ALA A 241 0.37 22.02 5.61
N ALA A 242 0.04 23.06 6.37
CA ALA A 242 1.02 23.93 7.00
C ALA A 242 0.62 24.15 8.46
N SER A 243 1.57 24.06 9.37
CA SER A 243 1.36 24.42 10.76
C SER A 243 2.45 25.38 11.21
N GLN A 244 2.10 26.26 12.13
CA GLN A 244 3.03 27.13 12.82
C GLN A 244 2.92 26.82 14.32
N ASP A 245 3.99 26.30 14.86
CA ASP A 245 4.04 25.91 16.25
C ASP A 245 4.99 26.83 17.01
N TYR A 246 4.48 27.42 18.08
CA TYR A 246 5.25 28.22 19.00
C TYR A 246 5.55 27.40 20.22
N VAL A 247 6.82 27.06 20.42
CA VAL A 247 7.28 26.39 21.65
C VAL A 247 7.94 27.45 22.54
N GLN A 248 7.30 27.73 23.65
CA GLN A 248 7.84 28.65 24.66
C GLN A 248 8.84 27.90 25.54
N ASP A 249 10.08 28.36 25.55
CA ASP A 249 11.09 27.87 26.52
C ASP A 249 10.78 28.48 27.89
N ALA A 250 10.22 27.67 28.79
CA ALA A 250 9.85 28.08 30.14
C ALA A 250 11.08 28.42 31.02
N THR A 251 12.29 28.00 30.64
CA THR A 251 13.50 28.24 31.43
C THR A 251 14.15 29.59 31.10
N ASN A 252 14.00 30.07 29.87
CA ASN A 252 14.69 31.26 29.39
C ASN A 252 13.75 32.38 28.86
N TYR A 253 12.45 32.18 28.92
CA TYR A 253 11.43 33.05 28.33
C TYR A 253 11.64 33.31 26.81
N ASN A 254 12.33 32.42 26.15
CA ASN A 254 12.59 32.47 24.72
C ASN A 254 11.50 31.71 23.99
N THR A 255 11.19 32.15 22.79
CA THR A 255 10.20 31.50 21.94
C THR A 255 10.91 30.87 20.75
N LEU A 256 10.78 29.55 20.60
CA LEU A 256 11.15 28.84 19.39
C LEU A 256 9.96 28.90 18.43
N LEU A 257 10.16 29.48 17.26
CA LEU A 257 9.17 29.44 16.18
C LEU A 257 9.52 28.28 15.26
N MET A 258 8.60 27.33 15.13
CA MET A 258 8.67 26.26 14.14
C MET A 258 7.60 26.46 13.06
N ASN A 259 8.03 26.60 11.83
CA ASN A 259 7.17 26.54 10.67
C ASN A 259 7.29 25.17 10.04
N THR A 260 6.19 24.43 10.01
CA THR A 260 6.13 23.15 9.30
C THR A 260 5.25 23.31 8.06
N SER A 261 5.82 23.10 6.90
CA SER A 261 5.08 23.06 5.65
C SER A 261 5.17 21.67 5.04
N VAL A 262 4.01 21.15 4.64
CA VAL A 262 3.90 19.86 3.96
C VAL A 262 3.39 20.14 2.55
N THR A 263 4.20 19.85 1.57
CA THR A 263 3.82 19.96 0.16
C THR A 263 3.80 18.59 -0.48
N THR A 264 2.79 18.35 -1.30
CA THR A 264 2.65 17.08 -2.01
C THR A 264 2.81 17.32 -3.50
N THR A 265 3.58 16.46 -4.12
CA THR A 265 3.72 16.47 -5.58
C THR A 265 2.61 15.60 -6.17
N VAL A 266 1.80 16.19 -7.04
CA VAL A 266 0.80 15.44 -7.81
C VAL A 266 1.53 14.69 -8.92
N ASN A 267 1.36 13.39 -8.97
CA ASN A 267 1.89 12.57 -10.03
C ASN A 267 0.79 12.16 -11.01
N VAL A 268 1.18 12.04 -12.27
CA VAL A 268 0.30 11.77 -13.40
C VAL A 268 0.65 10.41 -13.99
N ALA A 269 -0.31 9.48 -14.06
CA ALA A 269 -0.12 8.07 -14.40
C ALA A 269 -0.79 7.68 -15.73
N PRO A 270 -0.06 7.51 -16.85
CA PRO A 270 -0.66 6.93 -18.06
C PRO A 270 -0.85 5.43 -17.94
N THR A 271 -1.98 5.00 -18.51
CA THR A 271 -2.30 3.61 -18.79
C THR A 271 -2.64 3.47 -20.26
N ALA A 272 -2.17 2.40 -20.88
CA ALA A 272 -2.51 2.07 -22.25
C ALA A 272 -3.22 0.71 -22.30
N GLY A 273 -4.28 0.62 -23.08
CA GLY A 273 -5.08 -0.58 -23.19
C GLY A 273 -5.33 -1.01 -24.64
N VAL A 274 -5.52 -2.30 -24.82
CA VAL A 274 -5.95 -2.90 -26.09
C VAL A 274 -7.08 -3.89 -25.83
N ARG A 275 -8.05 -3.92 -26.72
CA ARG A 275 -9.13 -4.90 -26.75
C ARG A 275 -9.23 -5.45 -28.17
N TRP A 276 -9.19 -6.78 -28.29
CA TRP A 276 -9.28 -7.49 -29.57
C TRP A 276 -10.36 -8.57 -29.55
N LEU A 277 -11.18 -8.61 -30.56
CA LEU A 277 -12.24 -9.61 -30.79
C LEU A 277 -11.89 -10.44 -32.03
N PRO A 278 -11.03 -11.46 -31.92
CA PRO A 278 -10.67 -12.28 -33.08
C PRO A 278 -11.88 -13.05 -33.65
N THR A 279 -12.86 -13.32 -32.79
CA THR A 279 -14.12 -13.95 -33.15
C THR A 279 -15.27 -13.37 -32.31
N SER A 280 -16.51 -13.67 -32.64
CA SER A 280 -17.70 -13.17 -31.90
C SER A 280 -17.82 -13.73 -30.48
N TRP A 281 -17.18 -14.87 -30.20
CA TRP A 281 -17.24 -15.56 -28.90
C TRP A 281 -15.98 -15.36 -28.03
N LEU A 282 -14.93 -14.76 -28.58
CA LEU A 282 -13.64 -14.59 -27.90
C LEU A 282 -13.26 -13.11 -27.84
N ARG A 283 -13.00 -12.62 -26.64
CA ARG A 283 -12.42 -11.29 -26.35
C ARG A 283 -11.05 -11.47 -25.73
N ILE A 284 -10.07 -10.71 -26.18
CA ILE A 284 -8.73 -10.62 -25.62
C ILE A 284 -8.52 -9.17 -25.18
N GLY A 285 -8.01 -8.98 -23.97
CA GLY A 285 -7.64 -7.68 -23.40
C GLY A 285 -6.17 -7.64 -23.04
N GLY A 286 -5.58 -6.47 -23.16
CA GLY A 286 -4.23 -6.19 -22.68
C GLY A 286 -4.15 -4.79 -22.11
N VAL A 287 -3.38 -4.60 -21.05
CA VAL A 287 -3.17 -3.31 -20.41
C VAL A 287 -1.73 -3.17 -19.96
N LEU A 288 -1.21 -1.97 -20.06
CA LEU A 288 0.07 -1.55 -19.52
C LEU A 288 -0.19 -0.37 -18.58
N HIS A 289 0.08 -0.56 -17.29
CA HIS A 289 0.13 0.50 -16.30
C HIS A 289 1.57 0.90 -16.06
N SER A 290 1.79 2.17 -16.00
CA SER A 290 3.08 2.71 -15.59
C SER A 290 3.19 2.77 -14.06
N PRO A 291 4.40 2.98 -13.46
CA PRO A 291 4.56 3.04 -12.00
C PRO A 291 3.80 4.20 -11.35
N GLU A 292 3.39 4.14 -10.10
CA GLU A 292 2.81 5.22 -9.30
C GLU A 292 3.56 5.45 -7.99
N SER A 293 3.72 6.71 -7.60
CA SER A 293 4.05 7.12 -6.24
C SER A 293 3.64 8.56 -6.06
N PHE A 294 3.53 9.06 -4.85
CA PHE A 294 3.55 10.49 -4.60
C PHE A 294 4.63 10.83 -3.58
N THR A 295 5.18 12.01 -3.71
CA THR A 295 6.24 12.48 -2.82
C THR A 295 5.67 13.55 -1.91
N VAL A 296 5.83 13.37 -0.62
CA VAL A 296 5.49 14.35 0.41
C VAL A 296 6.78 14.97 0.90
N ASN A 297 6.92 16.27 0.69
CA ASN A 297 8.03 17.05 1.24
C ASN A 297 7.56 17.77 2.50
N THR A 298 8.17 17.44 3.61
CA THR A 298 7.96 18.11 4.90
C THR A 298 9.15 19.01 5.16
N THR A 299 8.95 20.31 5.12
CA THR A 299 9.95 21.30 5.47
C THR A 299 9.66 21.83 6.87
N ILE A 300 10.65 21.74 7.74
CA ILE A 300 10.59 22.25 9.11
C ILE A 300 11.65 23.34 9.21
N ASP A 301 11.23 24.58 9.37
CA ASP A 301 12.08 25.71 9.62
C ASP A 301 11.94 26.14 11.08
N ALA A 302 13.05 26.12 11.80
CA ALA A 302 13.10 26.53 13.19
C ALA A 302 13.93 27.80 13.35
N SER A 303 13.33 28.85 13.90
CA SER A 303 14.02 30.07 14.26
C SER A 303 14.34 30.11 15.74
N LEU A 304 15.61 30.09 16.09
CA LEU A 304 16.09 30.18 17.46
C LEU A 304 16.12 31.64 17.91
N PRO A 305 15.92 31.91 19.20
CA PRO A 305 16.00 33.28 19.74
C PRO A 305 17.36 33.98 19.53
N THR A 306 18.39 33.22 19.28
CA THR A 306 19.74 33.68 18.96
C THR A 306 19.87 34.25 17.53
N GLY A 307 18.76 34.21 16.74
CA GLY A 307 18.79 34.62 15.32
C GLY A 307 19.35 33.53 14.39
N THR A 308 19.59 32.32 14.90
CA THR A 308 20.01 31.22 14.08
C THR A 308 18.77 30.56 13.48
N GLU A 309 18.72 30.48 12.18
CA GLU A 309 17.71 29.72 11.44
C GLU A 309 18.27 28.32 11.11
N SER A 310 17.47 27.31 11.35
CA SER A 310 17.78 25.93 10.96
C SER A 310 16.58 25.34 10.23
N GLY A 311 16.78 24.95 9.00
CA GLY A 311 15.77 24.31 8.17
C GLY A 311 16.20 22.90 7.81
N THR A 312 15.25 21.99 7.81
CA THR A 312 15.41 20.63 7.26
C THR A 312 14.23 20.29 6.39
N THR A 313 14.50 19.67 5.25
CA THR A 313 13.45 19.15 4.37
C THR A 313 13.60 17.63 4.31
N GLN A 314 12.54 16.94 4.70
CA GLN A 314 12.43 15.49 4.54
C GLN A 314 11.48 15.19 3.39
N SER A 315 11.95 14.39 2.45
CA SER A 315 11.16 13.89 1.33
C SER A 315 10.79 12.45 1.57
N ASN A 316 9.49 12.14 1.50
CA ASN A 316 9.00 10.78 1.68
C ASN A 316 8.20 10.35 0.45
N VAL A 317 8.48 9.14 -0.01
CA VAL A 317 7.77 8.47 -1.12
C VAL A 317 6.64 7.62 -0.54
N PHE A 318 5.44 7.78 -1.07
CA PHE A 318 4.27 7.01 -0.66
C PHE A 318 3.60 6.33 -1.85
N ASP A 319 2.86 5.27 -1.57
CA ASP A 319 2.00 4.55 -2.52
C ASP A 319 2.72 4.05 -3.78
N TRP A 320 4.01 3.73 -3.67
CA TRP A 320 4.79 3.30 -4.81
C TRP A 320 4.24 1.99 -5.40
N MET A 321 3.89 2.03 -6.68
CA MET A 321 3.41 0.90 -7.48
C MET A 321 4.34 0.70 -8.69
N PRO A 322 4.59 -0.53 -9.12
CA PRO A 322 5.50 -0.82 -10.24
C PRO A 322 4.85 -0.60 -11.62
N TRP A 323 5.65 -0.61 -12.66
CA TRP A 323 5.17 -0.98 -13.97
C TRP A 323 4.43 -2.31 -13.88
N SER A 324 3.28 -2.41 -14.54
CA SER A 324 2.58 -3.69 -14.63
C SER A 324 1.98 -3.90 -16.02
N VAL A 325 1.97 -5.16 -16.44
CA VAL A 325 1.36 -5.62 -17.69
C VAL A 325 0.28 -6.62 -17.33
N GLY A 326 -0.92 -6.43 -17.84
CA GLY A 326 -2.02 -7.36 -17.71
C GLY A 326 -2.48 -7.88 -19.06
N VAL A 327 -2.78 -9.16 -19.15
CA VAL A 327 -3.41 -9.79 -20.30
C VAL A 327 -4.55 -10.68 -19.85
N GLY A 328 -5.61 -10.76 -20.65
CA GLY A 328 -6.75 -11.62 -20.32
C GLY A 328 -7.52 -12.07 -21.53
N ALA A 329 -8.29 -13.12 -21.35
CA ALA A 329 -9.20 -13.65 -22.36
C ALA A 329 -10.55 -14.00 -21.72
N GLU A 330 -11.63 -13.67 -22.41
CA GLU A 330 -13.01 -14.04 -22.08
C GLU A 330 -13.61 -14.80 -23.26
N ALA A 331 -14.07 -16.03 -23.01
CA ALA A 331 -14.65 -16.90 -24.02
C ALA A 331 -16.11 -17.22 -23.66
N GLU A 332 -17.04 -16.90 -24.53
CA GLU A 332 -18.43 -17.33 -24.42
C GLU A 332 -18.54 -18.82 -24.74
N ILE A 333 -18.95 -19.59 -23.75
CA ILE A 333 -19.06 -21.07 -23.86
C ILE A 333 -20.48 -21.54 -24.02
N LEU A 334 -21.48 -20.71 -23.68
CA LEU A 334 -22.89 -21.02 -23.82
C LEU A 334 -23.65 -19.75 -24.19
N ALA A 335 -24.42 -19.84 -25.27
CA ALA A 335 -25.41 -18.82 -25.67
C ALA A 335 -26.72 -19.51 -25.99
N ARG A 336 -27.75 -19.26 -25.20
CA ARG A 336 -29.12 -19.85 -25.41
C ARG A 336 -30.20 -18.81 -25.09
N GLY A 337 -30.83 -18.28 -26.11
CA GLY A 337 -31.80 -17.22 -25.95
C GLY A 337 -31.19 -15.98 -25.33
N SER A 338 -31.75 -15.50 -24.21
CA SER A 338 -31.21 -14.39 -23.42
C SER A 338 -30.16 -14.77 -22.41
N SER A 339 -29.79 -16.05 -22.31
CA SER A 339 -28.79 -16.54 -21.36
C SER A 339 -27.45 -16.74 -22.05
N ARG A 340 -26.40 -16.19 -21.45
CA ARG A 340 -25.01 -16.36 -21.90
C ARG A 340 -24.13 -16.70 -20.71
N MET A 341 -23.15 -17.55 -20.95
CA MET A 341 -22.13 -17.90 -19.98
C MET A 341 -20.75 -17.80 -20.62
N SER A 342 -19.85 -17.10 -19.97
CA SER A 342 -18.45 -16.98 -20.39
C SER A 342 -17.52 -17.47 -19.27
N VAL A 343 -16.42 -18.03 -19.65
CA VAL A 343 -15.25 -18.24 -18.79
C VAL A 343 -14.25 -17.13 -19.09
N VAL A 344 -13.56 -16.68 -18.05
CA VAL A 344 -12.61 -15.58 -18.13
C VAL A 344 -11.36 -15.94 -17.35
N ALA A 345 -10.19 -15.58 -17.88
CA ALA A 345 -8.92 -15.70 -17.21
C ALA A 345 -8.03 -14.51 -17.54
N SER A 346 -7.25 -14.07 -16.56
CA SER A 346 -6.24 -13.02 -16.76
C SER A 346 -4.97 -13.34 -15.98
N MET A 347 -3.88 -12.76 -16.46
CA MET A 347 -2.57 -12.78 -15.82
C MET A 347 -2.04 -11.35 -15.77
N GLY A 348 -1.35 -11.03 -14.68
CA GLY A 348 -0.63 -9.78 -14.49
C GLY A 348 0.84 -10.05 -14.18
N TYR A 349 1.72 -9.17 -14.62
CA TYR A 349 3.13 -9.16 -14.25
C TYR A 349 3.49 -7.77 -13.75
N ALA A 350 4.07 -7.69 -12.56
CA ALA A 350 4.41 -6.44 -11.90
C ALA A 350 5.93 -6.38 -11.60
N PHE A 351 6.58 -5.28 -12.00
CA PHE A 351 8.04 -5.09 -11.93
C PHE A 351 8.43 -4.50 -10.57
N TRP A 352 8.22 -5.26 -9.50
CA TRP A 352 8.50 -4.84 -8.13
C TRP A 352 9.99 -4.71 -7.80
N SER A 353 10.88 -5.26 -8.62
CA SER A 353 12.32 -5.08 -8.47
C SER A 353 12.78 -3.61 -8.50
N GLY A 354 11.96 -2.72 -9.04
CA GLY A 354 12.17 -1.27 -9.01
C GLY A 354 11.61 -0.57 -7.78
N TYR A 355 11.13 -1.29 -6.75
CA TYR A 355 10.50 -0.71 -5.57
C TYR A 355 11.41 0.30 -4.86
N LEU A 356 10.79 1.42 -4.47
CA LEU A 356 11.40 2.45 -3.62
C LEU A 356 10.61 2.54 -2.31
N ASP A 357 11.33 2.55 -1.21
CA ASP A 357 10.76 2.73 0.12
C ASP A 357 10.37 4.20 0.39
N ARG A 358 9.93 4.49 1.61
CA ARG A 358 9.52 5.85 2.01
C ARG A 358 10.61 6.88 1.89
N HIS A 359 11.87 6.49 1.96
CA HIS A 359 13.01 7.39 1.84
C HIS A 359 13.47 7.56 0.39
N GLY A 360 12.84 6.84 -0.55
CA GLY A 360 13.22 6.79 -1.96
C GLY A 360 14.38 5.83 -2.22
N ASP A 361 14.68 4.96 -1.27
CA ASP A 361 15.77 4.00 -1.36
C ASP A 361 15.26 2.63 -1.85
N SER A 362 16.09 1.93 -2.63
CA SER A 362 15.80 0.55 -2.99
C SER A 362 16.21 -0.38 -1.84
N PRO A 363 15.35 -1.32 -1.38
CA PRO A 363 15.73 -2.29 -0.35
C PRO A 363 16.97 -3.09 -0.69
N GLY A 364 17.26 -3.29 -1.98
CA GLY A 364 18.46 -3.98 -2.47
C GLY A 364 19.77 -3.26 -2.17
N MET A 365 19.76 -1.98 -1.79
CA MET A 365 20.97 -1.27 -1.39
C MET A 365 21.61 -1.84 -0.11
N TYR A 366 20.82 -2.49 0.74
CA TYR A 366 21.29 -3.16 1.96
C TYR A 366 21.77 -4.60 1.74
N GLY A 367 21.70 -5.07 0.50
CA GLY A 367 22.09 -6.41 0.06
C GLY A 367 21.11 -6.95 -0.97
N SER A 368 21.61 -7.64 -1.99
CA SER A 368 20.78 -8.18 -3.09
C SER A 368 19.70 -9.15 -2.60
N GLN A 369 19.92 -9.82 -1.46
CA GLN A 369 18.94 -10.72 -0.83
C GLN A 369 17.70 -10.00 -0.29
N PHE A 370 17.77 -8.67 -0.10
CA PHE A 370 16.65 -7.86 0.38
C PHE A 370 15.92 -7.14 -0.75
N ALA A 371 16.44 -7.22 -1.99
CA ALA A 371 15.78 -6.64 -3.15
C ALA A 371 14.41 -7.31 -3.37
N TRP A 372 13.40 -6.50 -3.58
CA TRP A 372 12.09 -7.03 -3.95
C TRP A 372 12.15 -7.67 -5.34
N HIS A 373 11.30 -8.66 -5.58
CA HIS A 373 11.29 -9.40 -6.84
C HIS A 373 9.99 -9.19 -7.60
N ASP A 374 10.10 -9.28 -8.90
CA ASP A 374 8.95 -9.17 -9.79
C ASP A 374 7.97 -10.32 -9.55
N THR A 375 6.68 -10.04 -9.73
CA THR A 375 5.64 -11.02 -9.44
C THR A 375 4.70 -11.24 -10.61
N ALA A 376 4.24 -12.49 -10.74
CA ALA A 376 3.18 -12.87 -11.68
C ALA A 376 1.91 -13.24 -10.90
N SER A 377 0.84 -12.48 -11.12
CA SER A 377 -0.48 -12.73 -10.56
C SER A 377 -1.40 -13.40 -11.57
N GLY A 378 -2.46 -14.05 -11.09
CA GLY A 378 -3.45 -14.67 -11.97
C GLY A 378 -4.85 -14.63 -11.38
N ALA A 379 -5.85 -14.57 -12.26
CA ALA A 379 -7.25 -14.68 -11.89
C ALA A 379 -8.05 -15.47 -12.94
N ALA A 380 -9.08 -16.17 -12.47
CA ALA A 380 -10.00 -16.92 -13.33
C ALA A 380 -11.43 -16.80 -12.78
N GLY A 381 -12.42 -16.88 -13.66
CA GLY A 381 -13.79 -16.76 -13.23
C GLY A 381 -14.83 -17.08 -14.30
N ILE A 382 -16.07 -16.83 -13.92
CA ILE A 382 -17.26 -17.10 -14.72
C ILE A 382 -18.10 -15.83 -14.78
N ARG A 383 -18.69 -15.57 -15.95
CA ARG A 383 -19.65 -14.52 -16.20
C ARG A 383 -20.96 -15.13 -16.67
N ASN A 384 -22.06 -14.70 -16.10
CA ASN A 384 -23.37 -15.12 -16.54
C ASN A 384 -24.23 -13.90 -16.85
N VAL A 385 -25.02 -14.02 -17.89
CA VAL A 385 -26.08 -13.08 -18.25
C VAL A 385 -27.39 -13.85 -18.34
N PHE A 386 -28.41 -13.43 -17.62
CA PHE A 386 -29.74 -14.04 -17.61
C PHE A 386 -30.78 -12.93 -17.83
N GLY A 387 -31.12 -12.67 -19.10
CA GLY A 387 -31.97 -11.53 -19.42
C GLY A 387 -31.34 -10.21 -18.95
N ASP A 388 -31.97 -9.56 -18.00
CA ASP A 388 -31.53 -8.27 -17.44
C ASP A 388 -30.48 -8.38 -16.33
N ALA A 389 -30.28 -9.57 -15.80
CA ALA A 389 -29.33 -9.82 -14.71
C ALA A 389 -27.95 -10.28 -15.23
N ARG A 390 -26.90 -9.77 -14.63
CA ARG A 390 -25.51 -10.18 -14.86
C ARG A 390 -24.90 -10.59 -13.54
N THR A 391 -24.14 -11.69 -13.52
CA THR A 391 -23.42 -12.15 -12.33
C THR A 391 -22.02 -12.58 -12.67
N PHE A 392 -21.16 -12.57 -11.66
CA PHE A 392 -19.79 -13.06 -11.76
C PHE A 392 -19.36 -13.81 -10.50
N LEU A 393 -18.38 -14.68 -10.69
CA LEU A 393 -17.63 -15.34 -9.63
C LEU A 393 -16.18 -15.45 -10.10
N ASP A 394 -15.23 -14.97 -9.31
CA ASP A 394 -13.79 -15.03 -9.60
C ASP A 394 -12.98 -15.55 -8.44
N MET A 395 -11.86 -16.15 -8.77
CA MET A 395 -10.74 -16.42 -7.87
C MET A 395 -9.49 -15.71 -8.37
N ARG A 396 -8.61 -15.28 -7.45
CA ARG A 396 -7.33 -14.64 -7.79
C ARG A 396 -6.22 -15.10 -6.86
N TYR A 397 -5.00 -15.09 -7.37
CA TYR A 397 -3.78 -15.28 -6.60
C TYR A 397 -2.81 -14.15 -6.90
N ILE A 398 -2.29 -13.51 -5.86
CA ILE A 398 -1.36 -12.37 -5.94
C ILE A 398 -0.19 -12.71 -5.01
N PRO A 399 0.99 -13.06 -5.56
CA PRO A 399 2.16 -13.33 -4.75
C PRO A 399 2.75 -12.04 -4.17
N SER A 400 3.38 -12.17 -3.01
CA SER A 400 4.14 -11.10 -2.38
C SER A 400 5.45 -10.84 -3.13
N PRO A 401 5.81 -9.58 -3.42
CA PRO A 401 7.11 -9.24 -3.96
C PRO A 401 8.21 -9.19 -2.88
N VAL A 402 7.83 -9.19 -1.61
CA VAL A 402 8.73 -9.00 -0.48
C VAL A 402 9.48 -10.28 -0.18
N PRO A 403 10.82 -10.30 -0.22
CA PRO A 403 11.62 -11.47 0.15
C PRO A 403 11.48 -11.80 1.63
N GLU A 404 12.00 -12.92 2.06
CA GLU A 404 12.08 -13.25 3.48
C GLU A 404 12.92 -12.21 4.23
N GLN A 405 12.38 -11.72 5.34
CA GLN A 405 12.99 -10.62 6.10
C GLN A 405 13.99 -11.16 7.12
N THR A 406 15.07 -11.75 6.63
CA THR A 406 16.12 -12.39 7.48
C THR A 406 17.06 -11.41 8.13
N GLY A 407 17.17 -10.20 7.58
CA GLY A 407 18.14 -9.19 8.00
C GLY A 407 17.52 -8.02 8.75
N ARG A 408 18.09 -6.84 8.52
CA ARG A 408 17.75 -5.60 9.23
C ARG A 408 16.37 -5.05 8.85
N SER A 409 15.92 -5.21 7.61
CA SER A 409 14.63 -4.72 7.14
C SER A 409 13.44 -5.51 7.71
N ASN A 410 12.29 -4.87 7.82
CA ASN A 410 11.10 -5.42 8.45
C ASN A 410 9.84 -5.13 7.60
N TYR A 411 9.90 -5.36 6.31
CA TYR A 411 8.73 -5.25 5.44
C TYR A 411 7.79 -6.42 5.69
N VAL A 412 6.51 -6.13 5.84
CA VAL A 412 5.46 -7.14 6.06
C VAL A 412 4.57 -7.20 4.85
N ASP A 413 4.61 -8.32 4.15
CA ASP A 413 3.67 -8.64 3.08
C ASP A 413 3.53 -10.15 2.92
N ASN A 414 2.39 -10.59 2.42
CA ASN A 414 2.02 -11.98 2.29
C ASN A 414 1.39 -12.26 0.94
N ASP A 415 1.61 -13.45 0.41
CA ASP A 415 0.82 -13.94 -0.71
C ASP A 415 -0.66 -13.86 -0.40
N ARG A 416 -1.46 -13.55 -1.42
CA ARG A 416 -2.90 -13.40 -1.27
C ARG A 416 -3.65 -14.35 -2.19
N PHE A 417 -4.63 -15.06 -1.62
CA PHE A 417 -5.63 -15.79 -2.38
C PHE A 417 -7.00 -15.14 -2.15
N GLY A 418 -7.67 -14.77 -3.23
CA GLY A 418 -8.90 -14.02 -3.18
C GLY A 418 -10.06 -14.67 -3.92
N LEU A 419 -11.26 -14.38 -3.42
CA LEU A 419 -12.53 -14.70 -4.06
C LEU A 419 -13.34 -13.40 -4.19
N SER A 420 -14.03 -13.24 -5.31
CA SER A 420 -15.01 -12.18 -5.49
C SER A 420 -16.24 -12.69 -6.21
N LEU A 421 -17.40 -12.15 -5.84
CA LEU A 421 -18.69 -12.47 -6.44
C LEU A 421 -19.56 -11.23 -6.45
N GLY A 422 -20.49 -11.18 -7.39
CA GLY A 422 -21.43 -10.08 -7.48
C GLY A 422 -22.25 -10.11 -8.75
N GLY A 423 -22.90 -8.98 -9.01
CA GLY A 423 -23.70 -8.79 -10.20
C GLY A 423 -24.56 -7.55 -10.14
N ASP A 424 -25.31 -7.34 -11.19
CA ASP A 424 -26.29 -6.26 -11.33
C ASP A 424 -27.54 -6.73 -12.09
N VAL A 425 -28.59 -5.94 -11.99
CA VAL A 425 -29.85 -6.18 -12.71
C VAL A 425 -30.39 -4.89 -13.31
N ALA A 426 -30.83 -4.92 -14.58
CA ALA A 426 -31.52 -3.79 -15.19
C ALA A 426 -32.96 -3.73 -14.70
N LEU A 427 -33.33 -2.63 -14.08
CA LEU A 427 -34.71 -2.30 -13.69
C LEU A 427 -35.27 -1.30 -14.70
N HIS A 428 -36.33 -1.70 -15.39
CA HIS A 428 -37.04 -0.89 -16.39
C HIS A 428 -38.12 -0.03 -15.71
N LEU A 429 -37.67 1.04 -15.04
CA LEU A 429 -38.52 2.13 -14.55
C LEU A 429 -38.70 3.16 -15.67
N PRO A 430 -39.25 4.35 -15.42
CA PRO A 430 -39.27 5.39 -16.46
C PRO A 430 -37.93 5.66 -17.11
N THR A 431 -36.82 5.51 -16.33
CA THR A 431 -35.44 5.40 -16.81
C THR A 431 -34.88 4.05 -16.40
N VAL A 432 -34.06 3.44 -17.26
CA VAL A 432 -33.35 2.21 -16.89
C VAL A 432 -32.32 2.53 -15.80
N ILE A 433 -32.34 1.78 -14.70
CA ILE A 433 -31.31 1.84 -13.70
C ILE A 433 -30.74 0.43 -13.47
N ARG A 434 -29.45 0.34 -13.11
CA ARG A 434 -28.78 -0.92 -12.80
C ARG A 434 -28.20 -0.89 -11.39
N PRO A 435 -28.97 -1.29 -10.36
CA PRO A 435 -28.40 -1.58 -9.06
C PRO A 435 -27.49 -2.80 -9.15
N GLY A 436 -26.37 -2.75 -8.45
CA GLY A 436 -25.39 -3.83 -8.40
C GLY A 436 -24.81 -4.00 -7.01
N ILE A 437 -24.30 -5.20 -6.75
CA ILE A 437 -23.59 -5.57 -5.54
C ILE A 437 -22.35 -6.39 -5.90
N GLN A 438 -21.28 -6.14 -5.17
CA GLN A 438 -20.05 -6.91 -5.26
C GLN A 438 -19.51 -7.19 -3.87
N LEU A 439 -19.00 -8.40 -3.65
CA LEU A 439 -18.30 -8.81 -2.43
C LEU A 439 -16.96 -9.42 -2.82
N PHE A 440 -15.94 -9.20 -2.01
CA PHE A 440 -14.64 -9.83 -2.17
C PHE A 440 -13.98 -10.13 -0.82
N ALA A 441 -13.13 -11.14 -0.80
CA ALA A 441 -12.31 -11.49 0.35
C ALA A 441 -10.99 -12.09 -0.13
N ASP A 442 -9.87 -11.53 0.33
CA ASP A 442 -8.52 -12.04 0.12
C ASP A 442 -7.96 -12.55 1.45
N ARG A 443 -7.44 -13.76 1.44
CA ARG A 443 -6.69 -14.32 2.54
C ARG A 443 -5.22 -13.98 2.36
N PHE A 444 -4.63 -13.27 3.32
CA PHE A 444 -3.18 -13.19 3.47
C PHE A 444 -2.67 -14.55 3.95
N ILE A 445 -1.96 -15.28 3.10
CA ILE A 445 -1.43 -16.60 3.42
C ILE A 445 -0.41 -16.45 4.56
N PRO A 446 -0.58 -17.16 5.67
CA PRO A 446 0.32 -17.02 6.82
C PRO A 446 1.79 -17.23 6.42
N ARG A 447 2.64 -16.33 6.88
CA ARG A 447 4.08 -16.34 6.65
C ARG A 447 4.80 -16.14 7.98
N HIS A 448 5.90 -16.86 8.17
CA HIS A 448 6.82 -16.66 9.29
C HIS A 448 8.17 -16.21 8.74
N ASN A 449 8.75 -15.18 9.35
CA ASN A 449 10.08 -14.66 9.03
C ASN A 449 11.00 -14.90 10.23
N THR A 450 12.14 -15.53 10.00
CA THR A 450 13.16 -15.76 11.01
C THR A 450 14.37 -14.86 10.72
N LYS A 451 14.84 -14.14 11.72
CA LYS A 451 16.01 -13.28 11.58
C LYS A 451 17.30 -14.08 11.70
N ASP A 452 18.23 -13.81 10.80
CA ASP A 452 19.59 -14.35 10.83
C ASP A 452 20.48 -13.44 11.69
N PRO A 453 21.03 -13.93 12.81
CA PRO A 453 21.90 -13.13 13.66
C PRO A 453 23.10 -12.51 12.94
N SER A 454 23.61 -13.17 11.90
CA SER A 454 24.75 -12.66 11.12
C SER A 454 24.41 -11.46 10.22
N GLN A 455 23.11 -11.23 9.96
CA GLN A 455 22.61 -10.15 9.11
C GLN A 455 21.98 -9.01 9.91
N ILE A 456 22.04 -9.08 11.23
CA ILE A 456 21.51 -8.08 12.16
C ILE A 456 22.67 -7.42 12.88
N VAL A 457 22.54 -6.13 13.14
CA VAL A 457 23.52 -5.36 13.90
C VAL A 457 23.26 -5.58 15.39
N ASP A 458 24.27 -6.02 16.11
CA ASP A 458 24.30 -5.97 17.57
C ASP A 458 24.62 -4.53 17.99
N GLU A 459 23.59 -3.78 18.39
CA GLU A 459 23.71 -2.36 18.69
C GLU A 459 24.17 -2.08 20.13
N LEU A 460 24.10 -3.09 20.97
CA LEU A 460 24.57 -3.06 22.35
C LEU A 460 25.39 -4.32 22.62
N PRO A 461 26.63 -4.41 22.09
CA PRO A 461 27.46 -5.60 22.23
C PRO A 461 27.80 -5.88 23.70
N ASP A 462 28.08 -7.14 24.00
CA ASP A 462 28.51 -7.57 25.31
C ASP A 462 29.73 -6.73 25.75
N GLY A 463 29.68 -6.20 26.96
CA GLY A 463 30.75 -5.37 27.50
C GLY A 463 30.68 -3.88 27.18
N ALA A 464 29.58 -3.41 26.54
CA ALA A 464 29.35 -1.97 26.37
C ALA A 464 29.35 -1.26 27.73
N VAL A 465 29.95 -0.05 27.79
CA VAL A 465 30.13 0.72 29.02
C VAL A 465 29.16 1.91 29.03
N PHE A 466 28.46 2.11 30.13
CA PHE A 466 27.63 3.29 30.34
C PHE A 466 28.43 4.53 30.73
N SER A 467 27.83 5.71 30.56
CA SER A 467 28.46 6.98 31.01
C SER A 467 28.78 7.04 32.50
N SER A 468 28.12 6.22 33.30
CA SER A 468 28.43 6.05 34.73
C SER A 468 29.65 5.17 35.03
N GLY A 469 30.33 4.65 34.00
CA GLY A 469 31.41 3.68 34.15
C GLY A 469 30.94 2.25 34.45
N ALA A 470 29.60 2.03 34.56
CA ALA A 470 29.08 0.68 34.73
C ALA A 470 29.13 -0.07 33.39
N THR A 471 29.71 -1.25 33.40
CA THR A 471 29.68 -2.15 32.24
C THR A 471 28.30 -2.73 32.10
N LEU A 472 27.78 -2.76 30.88
CA LEU A 472 26.63 -3.56 30.51
C LEU A 472 27.08 -5.02 30.61
N SER A 473 27.01 -5.57 31.81
CA SER A 473 27.21 -6.99 31.99
C SER A 473 25.96 -7.69 31.55
N PRO A 474 26.02 -8.53 30.52
CA PRO A 474 24.96 -9.51 30.32
C PRO A 474 24.78 -10.31 31.60
N VAL A 475 23.61 -10.85 31.84
CA VAL A 475 23.43 -11.87 32.90
C VAL A 475 24.53 -12.89 32.70
N PRO A 476 25.30 -13.31 33.78
CA PRO A 476 26.38 -14.26 33.61
C PRO A 476 25.95 -15.48 32.81
N GLY A 477 26.63 -15.74 31.71
CA GLY A 477 26.32 -16.81 30.78
C GLY A 477 25.32 -16.46 29.67
N ALA A 478 24.76 -15.27 29.64
CA ALA A 478 23.93 -14.83 28.54
C ALA A 478 24.76 -14.01 27.53
N HIS A 479 25.02 -14.61 26.41
CA HIS A 479 25.58 -13.94 25.24
C HIS A 479 24.49 -13.86 24.18
N GLY A 480 24.20 -12.70 23.70
CA GLY A 480 23.11 -12.55 22.73
C GLY A 480 23.13 -11.22 22.03
N LEU A 481 22.50 -11.18 20.87
CA LEU A 481 22.26 -9.95 20.14
C LEU A 481 21.36 -9.03 20.97
N GLN A 482 21.93 -7.96 21.45
CA GLN A 482 21.20 -6.89 22.13
C GLN A 482 20.70 -5.91 21.07
N THR A 483 19.97 -6.45 20.09
CA THR A 483 19.48 -5.68 18.96
C THR A 483 18.17 -4.97 19.27
N ASN A 484 18.04 -3.75 18.75
CA ASN A 484 16.79 -3.01 18.72
C ASN A 484 15.88 -3.38 17.54
N ASN A 485 16.25 -4.34 16.70
CA ASN A 485 15.41 -4.79 15.60
C ASN A 485 14.08 -5.37 16.17
N PRO A 486 12.91 -4.74 15.92
CA PRO A 486 11.64 -5.20 16.45
C PRO A 486 11.21 -6.56 15.90
N GLY A 487 11.66 -6.93 14.71
CA GLY A 487 11.42 -8.24 14.12
C GLY A 487 12.29 -9.37 14.68
N TRP A 488 13.28 -9.09 15.52
CA TRP A 488 14.14 -10.11 16.13
C TRP A 488 13.41 -10.85 17.29
N PRO A 489 13.51 -12.18 17.44
CA PRO A 489 14.22 -13.14 16.59
C PRO A 489 13.42 -13.58 15.36
N GLY A 490 12.16 -13.20 15.25
CA GLY A 490 11.27 -13.53 14.17
C GLY A 490 9.87 -12.99 14.40
N TYR A 491 9.03 -13.14 13.40
CA TYR A 491 7.61 -12.77 13.46
C TYR A 491 6.78 -13.52 12.44
N SER A 492 5.51 -13.73 12.76
CA SER A 492 4.51 -14.28 11.87
C SER A 492 3.54 -13.18 11.42
N SER A 493 3.10 -13.26 10.18
CA SER A 493 2.06 -12.37 9.64
C SER A 493 0.99 -13.15 8.89
N GLY A 494 -0.20 -12.59 8.78
CA GLY A 494 -1.33 -13.16 8.06
C GLY A 494 -2.61 -12.42 8.37
N GLY A 495 -3.72 -12.77 7.73
CA GLY A 495 -4.97 -12.09 7.98
C GLY A 495 -5.92 -12.13 6.80
N TRP A 496 -6.76 -11.08 6.69
CA TRP A 496 -7.78 -10.95 5.67
C TRP A 496 -7.88 -9.51 5.17
N LEU A 497 -8.13 -9.36 3.88
CA LEU A 497 -8.68 -8.15 3.28
C LEU A 497 -10.05 -8.51 2.71
N TRP A 498 -11.11 -7.87 3.16
CA TRP A 498 -12.44 -8.14 2.64
C TRP A 498 -13.22 -6.85 2.45
N GLY A 499 -14.20 -6.89 1.59
CA GLY A 499 -15.00 -5.73 1.33
C GLY A 499 -16.12 -6.01 0.36
N GLY A 500 -16.76 -4.94 -0.05
CA GLY A 500 -17.82 -4.99 -1.04
C GLY A 500 -18.27 -3.61 -1.47
N SER A 501 -19.09 -3.59 -2.49
CA SER A 501 -19.69 -2.36 -3.00
C SER A 501 -21.18 -2.55 -3.30
N ILE A 502 -21.92 -1.45 -3.15
CA ILE A 502 -23.27 -1.30 -3.66
C ILE A 502 -23.23 -0.17 -4.69
N THR A 503 -23.75 -0.40 -5.87
CA THR A 503 -23.66 0.52 -7.00
C THR A 503 -25.00 0.78 -7.64
N ILE A 504 -25.15 1.94 -8.24
CA ILE A 504 -26.24 2.28 -9.16
C ILE A 504 -25.59 2.84 -10.42
N SER A 505 -25.88 2.22 -11.56
CA SER A 505 -25.51 2.73 -12.88
C SER A 505 -26.77 3.19 -13.60
N VAL A 506 -26.71 4.37 -14.18
CA VAL A 506 -27.80 4.99 -14.94
C VAL A 506 -27.31 5.24 -16.36
N PRO A 507 -27.91 4.65 -17.39
CA PRO A 507 -27.66 5.02 -18.79
C PRO A 507 -27.98 6.49 -19.05
N LEU A 508 -27.16 7.15 -19.88
CA LEU A 508 -27.28 8.58 -20.23
C LEU A 508 -27.81 8.78 -21.64
#